data_e495e8d136ee78f41f8f6fe0cf21da17
#
_entry.id   e495e8d136ee78f41f8f6fe0cf21da17
#
_cell.length_a   1.000
_cell.length_b   1.000
_cell.length_c   1.000
_cell.angle_alpha   90.00
_cell.angle_beta   90.00
_cell.angle_gamma   90.00
#
_symmetry.space_group_name_H-M   'P 1'
#
loop_
_entity.id
_entity.type
_entity.pdbx_description
1 polymer ?
#
loop_
_entity_poly.entity_id
_entity_poly.type
_entity_poly.pdbx_seq_one_letter_code
_entity_poly.pdbx_strand_id
1 'polypeptide(L)'
;MILKEKERTVIQDLQTQEKSCIEKYGKYAQQARDPELKSLFQTLQKKEQEHYDSLSQVLSGTVPQVNCNDSDGRDYQPKAAYTSVMSSEDKEHDAFLATDCIGTEKLISGEYNSDV
;
A
#
# COMPACT_ATOMS: atom_id res chain seq x y z
N MET A 1 -17.41 -9.14 -19.15
CA MET A 1 -17.83 -9.13 -17.75
C MET A 1 -18.84 -8.02 -17.52
N ILE A 2 -19.96 -8.35 -16.89
CA ILE A 2 -21.02 -7.38 -16.56
C ILE A 2 -21.09 -7.28 -15.05
N LEU A 3 -20.92 -6.06 -14.53
CA LEU A 3 -21.01 -5.81 -13.09
C LEU A 3 -22.40 -5.27 -12.74
N LYS A 4 -22.95 -5.77 -11.65
CA LYS A 4 -24.14 -5.17 -11.03
C LYS A 4 -23.76 -3.83 -10.41
N GLU A 5 -24.74 -2.94 -10.29
CA GLU A 5 -24.51 -1.62 -9.74
C GLU A 5 -23.91 -1.65 -8.33
N LYS A 6 -24.38 -2.57 -7.50
CA LYS A 6 -23.86 -2.76 -6.14
C LYS A 6 -22.36 -3.16 -6.16
N GLU A 7 -22.01 -4.09 -7.06
CA GLU A 7 -20.62 -4.52 -7.23
C GLU A 7 -19.73 -3.36 -7.69
N ARG A 8 -20.24 -2.56 -8.63
CA ARG A 8 -19.53 -1.39 -9.14
C ARG A 8 -19.27 -0.37 -8.03
N THR A 9 -20.27 -0.12 -7.18
CA THR A 9 -20.15 0.81 -6.05
C THR A 9 -19.08 0.35 -5.07
N VAL A 10 -19.06 -0.94 -4.72
CA VAL A 10 -18.06 -1.52 -3.82
C VAL A 10 -16.65 -1.34 -4.40
N ILE A 11 -16.48 -1.62 -5.70
CA ILE A 11 -15.17 -1.48 -6.36
C ILE A 11 -14.72 -0.01 -6.38
N GLN A 12 -15.63 0.93 -6.62
CA GLN A 12 -15.32 2.36 -6.58
C GLN A 12 -14.89 2.82 -5.19
N ASP A 13 -15.52 2.30 -4.15
CA ASP A 13 -15.13 2.59 -2.76
C ASP A 13 -13.74 2.05 -2.46
N LEU A 14 -13.43 0.84 -2.90
CA LEU A 14 -12.09 0.25 -2.76
C LEU A 14 -11.05 1.09 -3.50
N GLN A 15 -11.36 1.57 -4.71
CA GLN A 15 -10.45 2.46 -5.46
C GLN A 15 -10.16 3.75 -4.70
N THR A 16 -11.15 4.32 -4.06
CA THR A 16 -10.97 5.54 -3.25
C THR A 16 -10.00 5.29 -2.11
N GLN A 17 -10.10 4.13 -1.45
CA GLN A 17 -9.19 3.75 -0.38
C GLN A 17 -7.78 3.49 -0.90
N GLU A 18 -7.63 2.80 -2.03
CA GLU A 18 -6.33 2.56 -2.66
C GLU A 18 -5.65 3.87 -3.04
N LYS A 19 -6.40 4.83 -3.57
CA LYS A 19 -5.88 6.15 -3.92
C LYS A 19 -5.35 6.88 -2.68
N SER A 20 -6.08 6.82 -1.58
CA SER A 20 -5.64 7.39 -0.30
C SER A 20 -4.33 6.77 0.16
N CYS A 21 -4.18 5.45 0.03
CA CYS A 21 -2.95 4.74 0.39
C CYS A 21 -1.78 5.12 -0.51
N ILE A 22 -2.01 5.26 -1.81
CA ILE A 22 -0.97 5.70 -2.75
C ILE A 22 -0.41 7.05 -2.32
N GLU A 23 -1.27 7.99 -1.97
CA GLU A 23 -0.88 9.31 -1.50
C GLU A 23 -0.12 9.26 -0.18
N LYS A 24 -0.60 8.46 0.77
CA LYS A 24 0.07 8.27 2.08
C LYS A 24 1.45 7.68 1.92
N TYR A 25 1.60 6.63 1.15
CA TYR A 25 2.90 5.98 0.95
C TYR A 25 3.90 6.91 0.25
N GLY A 26 3.42 7.73 -0.67
CA GLY A 26 4.26 8.77 -1.28
C GLY A 26 4.80 9.75 -0.24
N LYS A 27 3.94 10.19 0.68
CA LYS A 27 4.34 11.09 1.77
C LYS A 27 5.30 10.41 2.75
N TYR A 28 5.00 9.17 3.13
CA TYR A 28 5.87 8.39 4.02
C TYR A 28 7.26 8.20 3.42
N ALA A 29 7.33 7.91 2.11
CA ALA A 29 8.60 7.76 1.41
C ALA A 29 9.42 9.06 1.44
N GLN A 30 8.76 10.22 1.36
CA GLN A 30 9.43 11.51 1.44
C GLN A 30 9.90 11.83 2.85
N GLN A 31 9.18 11.38 3.87
CA GLN A 31 9.43 11.71 5.28
C GLN A 31 10.36 10.72 5.97
N ALA A 32 10.43 9.48 5.51
CA ALA A 32 11.25 8.45 6.14
C ALA A 32 12.73 8.85 6.13
N ARG A 33 13.41 8.58 7.23
CA ARG A 33 14.84 8.88 7.41
C ARG A 33 15.72 7.71 7.00
N ASP A 34 15.28 6.48 7.34
CA ASP A 34 15.98 5.27 6.96
C ASP A 34 15.80 5.02 5.45
N PRO A 35 16.89 4.94 4.66
CA PRO A 35 16.78 4.64 3.23
C PRO A 35 16.05 3.35 2.91
N GLU A 36 16.19 2.32 3.76
CA GLU A 36 15.50 1.05 3.58
C GLU A 36 13.99 1.21 3.78
N LEU A 37 13.57 1.94 4.80
CA LEU A 37 12.16 2.23 5.05
C LEU A 37 11.58 3.07 3.92
N LYS A 38 12.31 4.07 3.44
CA LYS A 38 11.92 4.87 2.28
C LYS A 38 11.66 4.00 1.06
N SER A 39 12.58 3.08 0.78
CA SER A 39 12.46 2.14 -0.34
C SER A 39 11.23 1.24 -0.19
N LEU A 40 10.94 0.78 1.04
CA LEU A 40 9.76 -0.02 1.33
C LEU A 40 8.48 0.76 1.01
N PHE A 41 8.38 2.00 1.47
CA PHE A 41 7.19 2.83 1.18
C PHE A 41 7.01 3.08 -0.31
N GLN A 42 8.09 3.27 -1.06
CA GLN A 42 8.03 3.40 -2.51
C GLN A 42 7.50 2.12 -3.17
N THR A 43 7.95 0.96 -2.69
CA THR A 43 7.49 -0.34 -3.18
C THR A 43 6.01 -0.55 -2.88
N LEU A 44 5.56 -0.20 -1.66
CA LEU A 44 4.16 -0.30 -1.27
C LEU A 44 3.28 0.64 -2.10
N GLN A 45 3.75 1.85 -2.36
CA GLN A 45 3.05 2.80 -3.22
C GLN A 45 2.82 2.22 -4.62
N LYS A 46 3.86 1.61 -5.19
CA LYS A 46 3.78 0.98 -6.50
C LYS A 46 2.78 -0.17 -6.51
N LYS A 47 2.77 -0.99 -5.48
CA LYS A 47 1.84 -2.12 -5.34
C LYS A 47 0.40 -1.62 -5.23
N GLU A 48 0.15 -0.58 -4.46
CA GLU A 48 -1.18 0.01 -4.36
C GLU A 48 -1.64 0.62 -5.68
N GLN A 49 -0.73 1.21 -6.45
CA GLN A 49 -1.04 1.70 -7.79
C GLN A 49 -1.46 0.56 -8.73
N GLU A 50 -0.79 -0.57 -8.65
CA GLU A 50 -1.16 -1.77 -9.42
C GLU A 50 -2.55 -2.28 -9.03
N HIS A 51 -2.89 -2.27 -7.74
CA HIS A 51 -4.22 -2.63 -7.26
C HIS A 51 -5.28 -1.68 -7.80
N TYR A 52 -5.01 -0.37 -7.74
CA TYR A 52 -5.92 0.65 -8.26
C TYR A 52 -6.17 0.44 -9.75
N ASP A 53 -5.12 0.19 -10.53
CA ASP A 53 -5.22 -0.03 -11.97
C ASP A 53 -6.02 -1.31 -12.28
N SER A 54 -5.84 -2.37 -11.49
CA SER A 54 -6.60 -3.62 -11.63
C SER A 54 -8.09 -3.39 -11.37
N LEU A 55 -8.43 -2.60 -10.34
CA LEU A 55 -9.83 -2.25 -10.05
C LEU A 55 -10.43 -1.42 -11.17
N SER A 56 -9.66 -0.52 -11.79
CA SER A 56 -10.10 0.25 -12.96
C SER A 56 -10.41 -0.65 -14.13
N GLN A 57 -9.59 -1.67 -14.37
CA GLN A 57 -9.84 -2.65 -15.44
C GLN A 57 -11.13 -3.43 -15.19
N VAL A 58 -11.37 -3.85 -13.94
CA VAL A 58 -12.62 -4.53 -13.57
C VAL A 58 -13.82 -3.63 -13.84
N LEU A 59 -13.74 -2.35 -13.47
CA LEU A 59 -14.83 -1.39 -13.73
C LEU A 59 -15.10 -1.18 -15.22
N SER A 60 -14.08 -1.30 -16.06
CA SER A 60 -14.22 -1.18 -17.52
C SER A 60 -14.71 -2.48 -18.18
N GLY A 61 -14.89 -3.56 -17.40
CA GLY A 61 -15.34 -4.85 -17.91
C GLY A 61 -14.22 -5.78 -18.35
N THR A 62 -12.96 -5.43 -18.09
CA THR A 62 -11.79 -6.24 -18.42
C THR A 62 -11.34 -7.05 -17.23
N VAL A 63 -11.02 -8.33 -17.44
CA VAL A 63 -10.46 -9.17 -16.38
C VAL A 63 -8.96 -8.85 -16.27
N PRO A 64 -8.50 -8.33 -15.12
CA PRO A 64 -7.08 -8.01 -14.96
C PRO A 64 -6.24 -9.27 -14.84
N GLN A 65 -5.01 -9.20 -15.34
CA GLN A 65 -4.01 -10.21 -15.05
C GLN A 65 -3.29 -9.80 -13.77
N VAL A 66 -3.53 -10.56 -12.70
CA VAL A 66 -2.94 -10.29 -11.40
C VAL A 66 -1.86 -11.33 -11.11
N ASN A 67 -0.67 -10.87 -10.78
CA ASN A 67 0.38 -11.75 -10.28
C ASN A 67 0.16 -11.99 -8.79
N CYS A 68 -0.31 -13.18 -8.44
CA CYS A 68 -0.58 -13.56 -7.05
C CYS A 68 0.66 -14.16 -6.36
N ASN A 69 1.83 -14.06 -6.96
CA ASN A 69 3.07 -14.57 -6.39
C ASN A 69 3.61 -13.58 -5.36
N ASP A 70 3.61 -13.99 -4.10
CA ASP A 70 4.09 -13.17 -2.97
C ASP A 70 5.54 -13.48 -2.60
N SER A 71 6.36 -13.90 -3.57
CA SER A 71 7.76 -14.23 -3.32
C SER A 71 8.55 -13.03 -2.79
N ASP A 72 8.26 -11.82 -3.29
CA ASP A 72 8.92 -10.60 -2.84
C ASP A 72 8.68 -10.32 -1.35
N GLY A 73 7.44 -10.53 -0.88
CA GLY A 73 7.11 -10.37 0.53
C GLY A 73 7.68 -11.47 1.41
N ARG A 74 7.63 -12.71 0.90
CA ARG A 74 8.08 -13.89 1.64
C ARG A 74 9.58 -13.87 1.93
N ASP A 75 10.38 -13.43 0.95
CA ASP A 75 11.83 -13.41 1.04
C ASP A 75 12.38 -12.07 1.52
N TYR A 76 11.51 -11.11 1.83
CA TYR A 76 11.89 -9.77 2.25
C TYR A 76 12.40 -9.80 3.69
N GLN A 77 13.68 -9.48 3.88
CA GLN A 77 14.33 -9.41 5.19
C GLN A 77 15.12 -8.11 5.28
N PRO A 78 14.42 -6.98 5.46
CA PRO A 78 15.08 -5.68 5.48
C PRO A 78 15.88 -5.48 6.75
N LYS A 79 16.95 -4.70 6.65
CA LYS A 79 17.70 -4.20 7.79
C LYS A 79 17.69 -2.68 7.74
N ALA A 80 17.48 -2.05 8.88
CA ALA A 80 17.57 -0.61 8.97
C ALA A 80 18.96 -0.13 8.50
N ALA A 81 18.96 0.97 7.75
CA ALA A 81 20.17 1.53 7.15
C ALA A 81 20.55 2.86 7.81
N TYR A 82 20.32 2.98 9.12
CA TYR A 82 20.68 4.18 9.87
C TYR A 82 22.20 4.32 9.94
N THR A 83 22.66 5.54 9.71
CA THR A 83 24.08 5.88 9.83
C THR A 83 24.36 6.47 11.22
N SER A 84 25.64 6.60 11.57
CA SER A 84 26.05 7.20 12.84
C SER A 84 25.67 8.68 12.98
N VAL A 85 25.33 9.34 11.86
CA VAL A 85 24.88 10.76 11.88
C VAL A 85 23.38 10.88 12.11
N MET A 86 22.63 9.79 12.07
CA MET A 86 21.20 9.79 12.31
C MET A 86 20.90 9.70 13.81
N SER A 87 19.97 10.52 14.28
CA SER A 87 19.63 10.65 15.69
C SER A 87 18.58 9.63 16.14
N SER A 88 18.37 9.56 17.46
CA SER A 88 17.26 8.81 18.03
C SER A 88 15.90 9.33 17.56
N GLU A 89 15.80 10.64 17.30
CA GLU A 89 14.58 11.27 16.77
C GLU A 89 14.24 10.75 15.40
N ASP A 90 15.24 10.47 14.55
CA ASP A 90 15.01 9.89 13.22
C ASP A 90 14.37 8.50 13.35
N LYS A 91 14.86 7.70 14.29
CA LYS A 91 14.31 6.36 14.54
C LYS A 91 12.89 6.41 15.08
N GLU A 92 12.60 7.34 15.98
CA GLU A 92 11.25 7.54 16.53
C GLU A 92 10.29 8.02 15.45
N HIS A 93 10.73 8.93 14.58
CA HIS A 93 9.95 9.42 13.46
C HIS A 93 9.59 8.28 12.49
N ASP A 94 10.56 7.44 12.16
CA ASP A 94 10.34 6.29 11.28
C ASP A 94 9.44 5.24 11.92
N ALA A 95 9.57 5.01 13.23
CA ALA A 95 8.70 4.11 13.96
C ALA A 95 7.25 4.60 13.95
N PHE A 96 7.03 5.90 14.06
CA PHE A 96 5.70 6.50 13.93
C PHE A 96 5.10 6.24 12.55
N LEU A 97 5.87 6.49 11.48
CA LEU A 97 5.42 6.27 10.11
C LEU A 97 5.07 4.79 9.87
N ALA A 98 5.91 3.88 10.36
CA ALA A 98 5.68 2.44 10.21
C ALA A 98 4.42 2.00 10.96
N THR A 99 4.19 2.52 12.15
CA THR A 99 3.01 2.22 12.96
C THR A 99 1.73 2.71 12.27
N ASP A 100 1.75 3.93 11.74
CA ASP A 100 0.62 4.49 11.00
C ASP A 100 0.32 3.70 9.73
N CYS A 101 1.37 3.25 9.03
CA CYS A 101 1.25 2.41 7.85
C CYS A 101 0.55 1.08 8.19
N ILE A 102 0.95 0.41 9.28
CA ILE A 102 0.34 -0.85 9.72
C ILE A 102 -1.14 -0.65 10.04
N GLY A 103 -1.49 0.44 10.72
CA GLY A 103 -2.87 0.78 11.03
C GLY A 103 -3.72 0.97 9.77
N THR A 104 -3.19 1.65 8.78
CA THR A 104 -3.85 1.87 7.49
C THR A 104 -4.09 0.55 6.76
N GLU A 105 -3.08 -0.32 6.70
CA GLU A 105 -3.20 -1.63 6.05
C GLU A 105 -4.27 -2.51 6.72
N LYS A 106 -4.33 -2.51 8.04
CA LYS A 106 -5.34 -3.27 8.78
C LYS A 106 -6.74 -2.78 8.48
N LEU A 107 -6.94 -1.48 8.39
CA LEU A 107 -8.24 -0.89 8.08
C LEU A 107 -8.72 -1.32 6.69
N ILE A 108 -7.86 -1.24 5.69
CA ILE A 108 -8.17 -1.61 4.31
C ILE A 108 -8.42 -3.11 4.19
N SER A 109 -7.60 -3.94 4.84
CA SER A 109 -7.80 -5.39 4.86
C SER A 109 -9.17 -5.74 5.44
N GLY A 110 -9.61 -5.03 6.49
CA GLY A 110 -10.94 -5.18 7.07
C GLY A 110 -12.05 -4.85 6.08
N GLU A 111 -11.89 -3.77 5.30
CA GLU A 111 -12.86 -3.37 4.27
C GLU A 111 -12.98 -4.42 3.16
N TYR A 112 -11.86 -4.93 2.65
CA TYR A 112 -11.89 -5.99 1.65
C TYR A 112 -12.61 -7.22 2.15
N ASN A 113 -12.40 -7.60 3.41
CA ASN A 113 -13.06 -8.76 4.01
C ASN A 113 -14.56 -8.53 4.22
N SER A 114 -14.98 -7.31 4.53
CA SER A 114 -16.39 -6.96 4.73
C SER A 114 -17.17 -6.93 3.42
N ASP A 115 -16.50 -6.58 2.31
CA ASP A 115 -17.11 -6.35 1.01
C ASP A 115 -17.18 -7.64 0.16
N VAL A 116 -16.61 -8.71 0.62
CA VAL A 116 -16.59 -10.02 -0.07
C VAL A 116 -17.84 -10.89 0.23
#